data_0721e1f21cc9cebcbf55290ab6ca146d
#
_entry.id   0721e1f21cc9cebcbf55290ab6ca146d
#
_cell.length_a   1.000
_cell.length_b   1.000
_cell.length_c   1.000
_cell.angle_alpha   90.00
_cell.angle_beta   90.00
_cell.angle_gamma   90.00
#
_symmetry.space_group_name_H-M   'P 1'
#
loop_
_entity.id
_entity.type
_entity.pdbx_description
1 polymer ?
#
loop_
_entity_poly.entity_id
_entity_poly.type
_entity_poly.pdbx_seq_one_letter_code
_entity_poly.pdbx_strand_id
1 'polypeptide(L)'
;IVIDGNAQVEVSSNDRGAGIGSGDDGNLSGNIMIGGNAQVSATGAEGSAGIGTGDDGNFTGSITMDGNARVTAKAGGDHNGSDGSGIGTGDDGDFTGTVTIGGNAAVIAAGSDEGCGIGSSDGENMNGIIIIRDHAKVTAYAGNQGAAIGSEDEWDMTGKIIIVGNAIVNTGMVDDAGNVLSNRIGYIGDGQDSNHNSSKGHYILGPDVTINSLNGSDTEALKQYVNMHLDSEGNPTNLTELDIRMENGVFK
;
A
#
# COMPACT_ATOMS: atom_id res chain seq x y z
N ILE A 1 -8.70 5.65 -15.64
CA ILE A 1 -7.84 6.84 -15.66
C ILE A 1 -6.49 6.41 -16.21
N VAL A 2 -5.89 7.20 -17.13
CA VAL A 2 -4.53 6.98 -17.65
C VAL A 2 -3.75 8.27 -17.54
N ILE A 3 -2.59 8.22 -16.87
CA ILE A 3 -1.63 9.33 -16.72
C ILE A 3 -0.29 8.79 -17.20
N ASP A 4 0.24 9.31 -18.32
CA ASP A 4 1.41 8.74 -18.98
C ASP A 4 2.31 9.80 -19.61
N GLY A 5 3.42 9.38 -20.20
CA GLY A 5 4.40 10.24 -20.87
C GLY A 5 5.17 11.10 -19.87
N ASN A 6 5.16 12.41 -20.06
CA ASN A 6 5.79 13.39 -19.15
C ASN A 6 4.74 14.21 -18.40
N ALA A 7 3.56 13.65 -18.15
CA ALA A 7 2.48 14.34 -17.44
C ALA A 7 2.93 14.81 -16.05
N GLN A 8 2.49 15.99 -15.66
CA GLN A 8 2.61 16.52 -14.30
C GLN A 8 1.22 16.77 -13.76
N VAL A 9 0.88 16.09 -12.67
CA VAL A 9 -0.45 16.13 -12.07
C VAL A 9 -0.31 16.42 -10.59
N GLU A 10 -0.96 17.46 -10.13
CA GLU A 10 -1.12 17.78 -8.72
C GLU A 10 -2.61 17.96 -8.43
N VAL A 11 -3.14 17.16 -7.54
CA VAL A 11 -4.56 17.15 -7.22
C VAL A 11 -4.77 16.97 -5.71
N SER A 12 -5.81 17.61 -5.21
CA SER A 12 -6.32 17.37 -3.87
C SER A 12 -7.84 17.37 -3.90
N SER A 13 -8.46 16.51 -3.13
CA SER A 13 -9.89 16.53 -2.89
C SER A 13 -10.23 17.44 -1.72
N ASN A 14 -11.44 17.98 -1.70
CA ASN A 14 -11.92 18.88 -0.64
C ASN A 14 -13.11 18.31 0.13
N ASP A 15 -13.65 17.17 -0.31
CA ASP A 15 -14.89 16.60 0.21
C ASP A 15 -14.83 15.08 0.03
N ARG A 16 -14.65 14.33 1.09
CA ARG A 16 -14.65 12.86 1.22
C ARG A 16 -14.34 12.03 -0.04
N GLY A 17 -13.56 12.57 -0.95
CA GLY A 17 -13.18 11.93 -2.21
C GLY A 17 -11.68 11.66 -2.28
N ALA A 18 -11.29 10.63 -3.01
CA ALA A 18 -9.90 10.38 -3.32
C ALA A 18 -9.28 11.53 -4.13
N GLY A 19 -7.97 11.77 -3.96
CA GLY A 19 -7.25 12.70 -4.82
C GLY A 19 -7.31 12.27 -6.29
N ILE A 20 -7.10 10.98 -6.56
CA ILE A 20 -7.32 10.34 -7.86
C ILE A 20 -8.11 9.05 -7.62
N GLY A 21 -9.35 9.00 -8.10
CA GLY A 21 -10.17 7.80 -7.93
C GLY A 21 -11.65 8.06 -7.88
N SER A 22 -12.33 7.55 -6.85
CA SER A 22 -13.76 7.75 -6.64
C SER A 22 -14.05 8.84 -5.59
N GLY A 23 -15.26 9.32 -5.59
CA GLY A 23 -15.79 10.23 -4.56
C GLY A 23 -16.31 9.47 -3.35
N ASP A 24 -16.94 10.21 -2.43
CA ASP A 24 -17.70 9.74 -1.27
C ASP A 24 -18.70 8.64 -1.67
N ASP A 25 -18.84 7.56 -0.89
CA ASP A 25 -19.66 6.37 -1.21
C ASP A 25 -19.31 5.72 -2.58
N GLY A 26 -18.24 6.14 -3.23
CA GLY A 26 -17.92 5.78 -4.61
C GLY A 26 -16.97 4.59 -4.75
N ASN A 27 -17.44 3.51 -5.38
CA ASN A 27 -16.58 2.35 -5.64
C ASN A 27 -15.57 2.61 -6.78
N LEU A 28 -14.34 2.15 -6.61
CA LEU A 28 -13.34 2.08 -7.67
C LEU A 28 -13.33 0.68 -8.29
N SER A 29 -14.12 0.47 -9.34
CA SER A 29 -14.14 -0.79 -10.11
C SER A 29 -13.36 -0.70 -11.43
N GLY A 30 -12.85 0.47 -11.79
CA GLY A 30 -12.09 0.73 -13.00
C GLY A 30 -10.58 0.61 -12.79
N ASN A 31 -9.83 1.04 -13.81
CA ASN A 31 -8.38 1.00 -13.79
C ASN A 31 -7.78 2.40 -13.70
N ILE A 32 -6.79 2.57 -12.83
CA ILE A 32 -5.89 3.73 -12.80
C ILE A 32 -4.51 3.26 -13.26
N MET A 33 -3.98 3.88 -14.29
CA MET A 33 -2.62 3.63 -14.80
C MET A 33 -1.80 4.91 -14.75
N ILE A 34 -0.64 4.84 -14.11
CA ILE A 34 0.34 5.93 -14.05
C ILE A 34 1.66 5.38 -14.58
N GLY A 35 2.13 5.91 -15.71
CA GLY A 35 3.29 5.35 -16.41
C GLY A 35 4.22 6.38 -17.01
N GLY A 36 5.12 5.92 -17.89
CA GLY A 36 6.11 6.76 -18.55
C GLY A 36 7.06 7.44 -17.57
N ASN A 37 7.19 8.76 -17.69
CA ASN A 37 7.93 9.63 -16.76
C ASN A 37 6.96 10.56 -15.99
N ALA A 38 5.72 10.16 -15.82
CA ALA A 38 4.72 10.98 -15.16
C ALA A 38 5.13 11.33 -13.72
N GLN A 39 4.78 12.53 -13.30
CA GLN A 39 4.95 13.01 -11.93
C GLN A 39 3.56 13.33 -11.37
N VAL A 40 3.18 12.63 -10.31
CA VAL A 40 1.84 12.71 -9.71
C VAL A 40 1.96 13.00 -8.23
N SER A 41 1.23 13.99 -7.78
CA SER A 41 0.96 14.25 -6.36
C SER A 41 -0.55 14.25 -6.15
N ALA A 42 -1.03 13.35 -5.33
CA ALA A 42 -2.45 13.19 -5.06
C ALA A 42 -2.70 13.19 -3.54
N THR A 43 -3.65 13.99 -3.10
CA THR A 43 -4.06 14.07 -1.69
C THR A 43 -5.57 13.86 -1.60
N GLY A 44 -5.99 12.89 -0.79
CA GLY A 44 -7.38 12.64 -0.48
C GLY A 44 -7.96 13.72 0.44
N ALA A 45 -9.26 13.79 0.53
CA ALA A 45 -9.98 14.52 1.57
C ALA A 45 -10.12 13.65 2.83
N GLU A 46 -10.77 14.17 3.86
CA GLU A 46 -11.11 13.45 5.08
C GLU A 46 -11.66 12.04 4.78
N GLY A 47 -11.16 11.03 5.45
CA GLY A 47 -11.55 9.63 5.26
C GLY A 47 -11.20 9.01 3.91
N SER A 48 -10.36 9.63 3.09
CA SER A 48 -10.23 9.23 1.70
C SER A 48 -8.81 8.92 1.29
N ALA A 49 -8.65 8.01 0.33
CA ALA A 49 -7.36 7.66 -0.20
C ALA A 49 -6.70 8.80 -1.00
N GLY A 50 -5.38 8.87 -0.98
CA GLY A 50 -4.64 9.70 -1.94
C GLY A 50 -4.89 9.26 -3.38
N ILE A 51 -4.77 7.97 -3.64
CA ILE A 51 -5.13 7.33 -4.92
C ILE A 51 -5.93 6.07 -4.60
N GLY A 52 -7.21 6.04 -4.99
CA GLY A 52 -8.08 4.90 -4.69
C GLY A 52 -9.54 5.27 -4.52
N THR A 53 -10.12 5.01 -3.35
CA THR A 53 -11.52 5.33 -3.08
C THR A 53 -11.67 6.53 -2.15
N GLY A 54 -12.83 7.15 -2.23
CA GLY A 54 -13.34 8.07 -1.21
C GLY A 54 -13.73 7.29 0.05
N ASP A 55 -14.30 8.00 1.01
CA ASP A 55 -14.93 7.49 2.20
C ASP A 55 -16.05 6.49 1.83
N ASP A 56 -16.28 5.42 2.61
CA ASP A 56 -17.26 4.34 2.35
C ASP A 56 -17.13 3.63 0.98
N GLY A 57 -16.03 3.81 0.25
CA GLY A 57 -15.88 3.32 -1.12
C GLY A 57 -15.07 2.01 -1.26
N ASN A 58 -15.66 0.99 -1.89
CA ASN A 58 -14.97 -0.28 -2.14
C ASN A 58 -13.98 -0.22 -3.31
N PHE A 59 -12.79 -0.77 -3.14
CA PHE A 59 -11.79 -0.91 -4.18
C PHE A 59 -11.79 -2.33 -4.76
N THR A 60 -12.38 -2.49 -5.95
CA THR A 60 -12.47 -3.78 -6.68
C THR A 60 -11.70 -3.75 -8.01
N GLY A 61 -11.20 -2.61 -8.42
CA GLY A 61 -10.50 -2.37 -9.68
C GLY A 61 -9.01 -2.63 -9.63
N SER A 62 -8.25 -1.85 -10.40
CA SER A 62 -6.78 -1.92 -10.37
C SER A 62 -6.11 -0.55 -10.40
N ILE A 63 -5.00 -0.45 -9.67
CA ILE A 63 -4.07 0.68 -9.73
C ILE A 63 -2.73 0.15 -10.19
N THR A 64 -2.20 0.67 -11.29
CA THR A 64 -0.89 0.27 -11.83
C THR A 64 0.02 1.49 -11.95
N MET A 65 1.20 1.40 -11.37
CA MET A 65 2.27 2.39 -11.47
C MET A 65 3.49 1.71 -12.08
N ASP A 66 3.98 2.20 -13.22
CA ASP A 66 5.06 1.55 -13.97
C ASP A 66 5.97 2.57 -14.68
N GLY A 67 6.96 2.09 -15.43
CA GLY A 67 7.92 2.94 -16.14
C GLY A 67 8.88 3.64 -15.20
N ASN A 68 9.04 4.95 -15.35
CA ASN A 68 9.82 5.81 -14.47
C ASN A 68 8.90 6.79 -13.69
N ALA A 69 7.65 6.43 -13.48
CA ALA A 69 6.69 7.28 -12.81
C ALA A 69 7.16 7.67 -11.40
N ARG A 70 6.86 8.89 -10.99
CA ARG A 70 7.09 9.39 -9.63
C ARG A 70 5.74 9.75 -9.03
N VAL A 71 5.37 9.07 -7.98
CA VAL A 71 4.04 9.21 -7.38
C VAL A 71 4.19 9.54 -5.89
N THR A 72 3.48 10.56 -5.45
CA THR A 72 3.25 10.83 -4.04
C THR A 72 1.75 10.79 -3.81
N ALA A 73 1.32 9.87 -2.96
CA ALA A 73 -0.08 9.68 -2.61
C ALA A 73 -0.24 9.83 -1.09
N LYS A 74 -1.08 10.76 -0.67
CA LYS A 74 -1.37 11.00 0.75
C LYS A 74 -2.85 10.85 1.00
N ALA A 75 -3.18 10.08 2.02
CA ALA A 75 -4.53 10.06 2.54
C ALA A 75 -4.92 11.42 3.11
N GLY A 76 -6.19 11.68 3.15
CA GLY A 76 -6.78 12.69 4.01
C GLY A 76 -7.31 12.03 5.27
N GLY A 77 -7.10 12.64 6.40
CA GLY A 77 -7.65 12.24 7.69
C GLY A 77 -7.90 13.48 8.52
N ASP A 78 -8.80 13.34 9.45
CA ASP A 78 -8.95 14.28 10.54
C ASP A 78 -8.78 13.53 11.86
N HIS A 79 -8.62 14.23 12.95
CA HIS A 79 -8.45 13.63 14.28
C HIS A 79 -9.76 13.03 14.87
N ASN A 80 -10.77 12.75 14.05
CA ASN A 80 -12.09 12.28 14.45
C ASN A 80 -12.35 10.80 14.05
N GLY A 81 -11.35 10.10 13.54
CA GLY A 81 -11.45 8.67 13.21
C GLY A 81 -11.98 8.40 11.79
N SER A 82 -11.88 9.36 10.88
CA SER A 82 -12.10 9.09 9.45
C SER A 82 -10.75 9.01 8.76
N ASP A 83 -10.33 7.83 8.41
CA ASP A 83 -8.98 7.55 7.97
C ASP A 83 -8.91 6.93 6.57
N GLY A 84 -7.89 7.26 5.82
CA GLY A 84 -7.70 6.76 4.47
C GLY A 84 -6.29 6.20 4.26
N SER A 85 -6.16 5.35 3.26
CA SER A 85 -4.87 4.85 2.81
C SER A 85 -4.19 5.81 1.84
N GLY A 86 -2.87 5.87 1.84
CA GLY A 86 -2.13 6.59 0.80
C GLY A 86 -2.51 6.10 -0.60
N ILE A 87 -2.52 4.77 -0.79
CA ILE A 87 -3.00 4.10 -2.01
C ILE A 87 -3.87 2.93 -1.59
N GLY A 88 -5.14 2.94 -1.97
CA GLY A 88 -6.07 1.85 -1.63
C GLY A 88 -7.47 2.32 -1.32
N THR A 89 -7.98 2.04 -0.12
CA THR A 89 -9.32 2.47 0.28
C THR A 89 -9.29 3.73 1.13
N GLY A 90 -10.43 4.41 1.15
CA GLY A 90 -10.80 5.33 2.21
C GLY A 90 -11.27 4.56 3.44
N ASP A 91 -11.90 5.27 4.38
CA ASP A 91 -12.55 4.74 5.56
C ASP A 91 -13.69 3.77 5.17
N ASP A 92 -13.94 2.74 5.98
CA ASP A 92 -15.02 1.75 5.79
C ASP A 92 -15.04 1.06 4.40
N GLY A 93 -13.94 1.03 3.65
CA GLY A 93 -13.88 0.49 2.28
C GLY A 93 -13.18 -0.87 2.13
N ASP A 94 -13.88 -1.89 1.60
CA ASP A 94 -13.30 -3.20 1.24
C ASP A 94 -12.20 -3.08 0.17
N PHE A 95 -11.01 -3.63 0.44
CA PHE A 95 -9.95 -3.77 -0.55
C PHE A 95 -9.94 -5.19 -1.14
N THR A 96 -10.57 -5.36 -2.30
CA THR A 96 -10.54 -6.63 -3.06
C THR A 96 -9.85 -6.50 -4.42
N GLY A 97 -9.41 -5.30 -4.77
CA GLY A 97 -8.75 -4.96 -6.03
C GLY A 97 -7.26 -5.35 -6.09
N THR A 98 -6.55 -4.76 -7.03
CA THR A 98 -5.13 -5.01 -7.22
C THR A 98 -4.34 -3.71 -7.34
N VAL A 99 -3.28 -3.56 -6.53
CA VAL A 99 -2.26 -2.53 -6.71
C VAL A 99 -1.00 -3.16 -7.26
N THR A 100 -0.47 -2.63 -8.36
CA THR A 100 0.80 -3.06 -8.96
C THR A 100 1.75 -1.87 -9.10
N ILE A 101 2.95 -2.01 -8.54
CA ILE A 101 4.03 -1.04 -8.67
C ILE A 101 5.23 -1.74 -9.29
N GLY A 102 5.63 -1.33 -10.50
CA GLY A 102 6.67 -2.01 -11.27
C GLY A 102 7.63 -1.07 -12.00
N GLY A 103 8.42 -1.63 -12.91
CA GLY A 103 9.43 -0.90 -13.68
C GLY A 103 10.48 -0.24 -12.77
N ASN A 104 10.72 1.05 -12.97
CA ASN A 104 11.55 1.91 -12.13
C ASN A 104 10.70 2.94 -11.37
N ALA A 105 9.42 2.68 -11.17
CA ALA A 105 8.54 3.61 -10.49
C ALA A 105 9.04 3.93 -9.08
N ALA A 106 8.92 5.20 -8.70
CA ALA A 106 9.25 5.68 -7.36
C ALA A 106 7.96 6.19 -6.71
N VAL A 107 7.51 5.52 -5.67
CA VAL A 107 6.22 5.76 -5.02
C VAL A 107 6.44 6.10 -3.56
N ILE A 108 5.81 7.18 -3.11
CA ILE A 108 5.64 7.52 -1.70
C ILE A 108 4.15 7.47 -1.40
N ALA A 109 3.76 6.65 -0.44
CA ALA A 109 2.38 6.50 -0.02
C ALA A 109 2.29 6.69 1.50
N ALA A 110 1.38 7.53 1.96
CA ALA A 110 1.20 7.82 3.38
C ALA A 110 -0.28 7.74 3.75
N GLY A 111 -0.60 6.87 4.69
CA GLY A 111 -1.92 6.82 5.34
C GLY A 111 -2.12 7.98 6.30
N SER A 112 -3.35 8.17 6.74
CA SER A 112 -3.71 9.02 7.87
C SER A 112 -3.65 8.23 9.19
N ASP A 113 -4.25 8.67 10.28
CA ASP A 113 -4.05 8.14 11.64
C ASP A 113 -4.15 6.61 11.74
N GLU A 114 -5.25 5.99 11.34
CA GLU A 114 -5.43 4.53 11.32
C GLU A 114 -5.23 3.93 9.91
N GLY A 115 -4.88 4.78 8.93
CA GLY A 115 -4.76 4.42 7.54
C GLY A 115 -3.45 3.74 7.17
N CYS A 116 -3.52 2.87 6.17
CA CYS A 116 -2.34 2.22 5.60
C CYS A 116 -1.58 3.13 4.62
N GLY A 117 -0.27 2.92 4.50
CA GLY A 117 0.48 3.49 3.38
C GLY A 117 -0.07 2.99 2.05
N ILE A 118 -0.16 1.66 1.89
CA ILE A 118 -0.76 0.99 0.74
C ILE A 118 -1.63 -0.15 1.26
N GLY A 119 -2.94 -0.10 1.05
CA GLY A 119 -3.83 -1.17 1.51
C GLY A 119 -5.24 -0.73 1.85
N SER A 120 -5.84 -1.37 2.84
CA SER A 120 -7.13 -0.98 3.40
C SER A 120 -6.94 -0.10 4.64
N SER A 121 -7.84 0.83 4.83
CA SER A 121 -7.93 1.67 6.02
C SER A 121 -8.93 1.10 7.01
N ASP A 122 -9.31 1.87 8.04
CA ASP A 122 -10.25 1.48 9.08
C ASP A 122 -11.54 0.88 8.51
N GLY A 123 -12.12 -0.04 9.23
CA GLY A 123 -13.45 -0.58 9.00
C GLY A 123 -13.54 -1.86 8.18
N GLU A 124 -12.52 -2.29 7.37
CA GLU A 124 -12.72 -3.40 6.46
C GLU A 124 -11.47 -4.22 6.10
N ASN A 125 -11.70 -5.43 5.64
CA ASN A 125 -10.67 -6.42 5.37
C ASN A 125 -9.90 -6.17 4.07
N MET A 126 -8.59 -6.43 4.10
CA MET A 126 -7.79 -6.49 2.89
C MET A 126 -7.80 -7.92 2.32
N ASN A 127 -8.60 -8.15 1.29
CA ASN A 127 -8.69 -9.41 0.54
C ASN A 127 -8.05 -9.32 -0.86
N GLY A 128 -7.51 -8.16 -1.25
CA GLY A 128 -6.95 -7.90 -2.56
C GLY A 128 -5.49 -8.30 -2.70
N ILE A 129 -4.85 -7.76 -3.74
CA ILE A 129 -3.46 -8.11 -4.09
C ILE A 129 -2.62 -6.85 -4.22
N ILE A 130 -1.49 -6.81 -3.52
CA ILE A 130 -0.47 -5.77 -3.69
C ILE A 130 0.78 -6.42 -4.31
N ILE A 131 1.25 -5.90 -5.44
CA ILE A 131 2.42 -6.40 -6.17
C ILE A 131 3.44 -5.27 -6.29
N ILE A 132 4.63 -5.47 -5.76
CA ILE A 132 5.79 -4.58 -5.95
C ILE A 132 6.88 -5.40 -6.63
N ARG A 133 7.33 -4.97 -7.81
CA ARG A 133 8.21 -5.78 -8.65
C ARG A 133 9.26 -4.96 -9.41
N ASP A 134 10.10 -5.65 -10.12
CA ASP A 134 11.15 -5.11 -10.99
C ASP A 134 12.20 -4.30 -10.19
N HIS A 135 12.37 -3.02 -10.47
CA HIS A 135 13.26 -2.10 -9.76
C HIS A 135 12.47 -0.98 -9.06
N ALA A 136 11.22 -1.24 -8.75
CA ALA A 136 10.36 -0.28 -8.08
C ALA A 136 10.95 0.15 -6.73
N LYS A 137 10.78 1.43 -6.41
CA LYS A 137 11.17 2.00 -5.12
C LYS A 137 9.94 2.52 -4.43
N VAL A 138 9.55 1.87 -3.36
CA VAL A 138 8.36 2.21 -2.59
C VAL A 138 8.77 2.70 -1.21
N THR A 139 8.22 3.82 -0.78
CA THR A 139 8.26 4.28 0.59
C THR A 139 6.83 4.38 1.09
N ALA A 140 6.47 3.52 2.02
CA ALA A 140 5.13 3.44 2.57
C ALA A 140 5.14 3.82 4.06
N TYR A 141 4.27 4.73 4.41
CA TYR A 141 4.09 5.20 5.77
C TYR A 141 2.69 4.82 6.26
N ALA A 142 2.64 4.11 7.36
CA ALA A 142 1.41 3.87 8.09
C ALA A 142 1.05 5.06 8.98
N GLY A 143 -0.20 5.21 9.28
CA GLY A 143 -0.64 5.97 10.45
C GLY A 143 -0.41 5.20 11.75
N ASN A 144 -1.08 5.58 12.81
CA ASN A 144 -0.80 5.07 14.17
C ASN A 144 -1.15 3.59 14.33
N GLN A 145 -2.20 3.10 13.70
CA GLN A 145 -2.71 1.72 13.80
C GLN A 145 -2.60 0.97 12.45
N GLY A 146 -2.43 1.68 11.35
CA GLY A 146 -2.33 1.10 10.02
C GLY A 146 -1.03 0.32 9.77
N ALA A 147 -1.04 -0.50 8.73
CA ALA A 147 0.18 -1.08 8.17
C ALA A 147 0.83 -0.13 7.15
N ALA A 148 2.15 -0.15 7.02
CA ALA A 148 2.80 0.51 5.89
C ALA A 148 2.31 -0.09 4.56
N ILE A 149 2.17 -1.42 4.50
CA ILE A 149 1.59 -2.14 3.37
C ILE A 149 0.71 -3.26 3.94
N GLY A 150 -0.60 -3.20 3.75
CA GLY A 150 -1.49 -4.24 4.25
C GLY A 150 -2.85 -3.75 4.72
N SER A 151 -3.28 -4.14 5.90
CA SER A 151 -4.50 -3.70 6.55
C SER A 151 -4.23 -2.99 7.88
N GLU A 152 -5.19 -2.28 8.37
CA GLU A 152 -5.26 -1.74 9.71
C GLU A 152 -5.35 -2.88 10.74
N ASP A 153 -5.13 -2.62 12.04
CA ASP A 153 -4.88 -3.63 13.08
C ASP A 153 -6.12 -4.41 13.56
N GLU A 154 -7.31 -3.88 13.43
CA GLU A 154 -8.56 -4.53 13.85
C GLU A 154 -9.13 -5.49 12.80
N TRP A 155 -8.60 -5.48 11.57
CA TRP A 155 -9.18 -6.18 10.42
C TRP A 155 -8.24 -7.23 9.82
N ASP A 156 -8.83 -8.34 9.38
CA ASP A 156 -8.08 -9.49 8.83
C ASP A 156 -7.48 -9.17 7.45
N MET A 157 -6.16 -9.25 7.32
CA MET A 157 -5.52 -9.33 6.02
C MET A 157 -5.56 -10.79 5.53
N THR A 158 -6.42 -11.09 4.55
CA THR A 158 -6.49 -12.40 3.89
C THR A 158 -6.00 -12.35 2.44
N GLY A 159 -5.63 -11.18 1.95
CA GLY A 159 -5.13 -10.93 0.62
C GLY A 159 -3.69 -11.38 0.40
N LYS A 160 -3.05 -10.83 -0.63
CA LYS A 160 -1.68 -11.19 -1.01
C LYS A 160 -0.80 -9.95 -1.12
N ILE A 161 0.40 -10.02 -0.53
CA ILE A 161 1.47 -9.06 -0.74
C ILE A 161 2.64 -9.78 -1.42
N ILE A 162 2.99 -9.33 -2.63
CA ILE A 162 4.03 -9.91 -3.49
C ILE A 162 5.09 -8.86 -3.73
N ILE A 163 6.29 -9.05 -3.21
CA ILE A 163 7.43 -8.15 -3.41
C ILE A 163 8.55 -8.96 -4.04
N VAL A 164 8.86 -8.70 -5.30
CA VAL A 164 9.80 -9.52 -6.09
C VAL A 164 10.71 -8.66 -6.97
N GLY A 165 11.65 -9.29 -7.64
CA GLY A 165 12.67 -8.61 -8.45
C GLY A 165 13.70 -7.89 -7.58
N ASN A 166 14.20 -6.75 -8.05
CA ASN A 166 15.14 -5.90 -7.32
C ASN A 166 14.41 -4.73 -6.64
N ALA A 167 13.19 -4.95 -6.19
CA ALA A 167 12.39 -3.93 -5.55
C ALA A 167 13.01 -3.46 -4.23
N ILE A 168 12.90 -2.18 -3.95
CA ILE A 168 13.31 -1.56 -2.69
C ILE A 168 12.07 -1.01 -2.00
N VAL A 169 11.77 -1.53 -0.82
CA VAL A 169 10.64 -1.10 -0.02
C VAL A 169 11.17 -0.49 1.29
N ASN A 170 10.77 0.73 1.55
CA ASN A 170 11.03 1.40 2.82
C ASN A 170 9.70 1.56 3.55
N THR A 171 9.67 1.18 4.82
CA THR A 171 8.47 1.31 5.64
C THR A 171 8.73 2.21 6.83
N GLY A 172 7.72 2.94 7.25
CA GLY A 172 7.76 3.82 8.40
C GLY A 172 6.35 4.17 8.87
N MET A 173 6.26 5.06 9.83
CA MET A 173 4.99 5.60 10.32
C MET A 173 5.04 7.12 10.33
N VAL A 174 3.89 7.73 10.22
CA VAL A 174 3.68 9.18 10.38
C VAL A 174 2.77 9.44 11.57
N ASP A 175 2.87 10.66 12.12
CA ASP A 175 1.86 11.18 13.04
C ASP A 175 0.70 11.81 12.25
N ASP A 176 -0.35 12.20 12.96
CA ASP A 176 -1.56 12.81 12.41
C ASP A 176 -1.27 14.10 11.58
N ALA A 177 -0.15 14.74 11.82
CA ALA A 177 0.31 15.88 11.01
C ALA A 177 1.12 15.47 9.77
N GLY A 178 1.33 14.15 9.57
CA GLY A 178 2.12 13.59 8.47
C GLY A 178 3.64 13.66 8.68
N ASN A 179 4.11 13.90 9.91
CA ASN A 179 5.54 13.88 10.21
C ASN A 179 6.01 12.45 10.46
N VAL A 180 7.16 12.09 9.88
CA VAL A 180 7.75 10.75 10.07
C VAL A 180 8.16 10.54 11.52
N LEU A 181 7.63 9.46 12.11
CA LEU A 181 7.95 9.04 13.47
C LEU A 181 9.26 8.25 13.48
N SER A 182 10.31 8.80 14.10
CA SER A 182 11.66 8.24 14.10
C SER A 182 11.85 7.00 15.00
N ASN A 183 10.84 6.59 15.72
CA ASN A 183 10.89 5.51 16.72
C ASN A 183 9.81 4.43 16.52
N ARG A 184 9.09 4.45 15.41
CA ARG A 184 8.07 3.48 15.07
C ARG A 184 8.36 2.78 13.75
N ILE A 185 8.09 1.49 13.70
CA ILE A 185 8.30 0.61 12.53
C ILE A 185 6.99 0.57 11.76
N GLY A 186 7.06 0.74 10.44
CA GLY A 186 5.91 0.47 9.57
C GLY A 186 5.83 -1.02 9.25
N TYR A 187 4.70 -1.64 9.51
CA TYR A 187 4.47 -3.06 9.31
C TYR A 187 4.16 -3.39 7.85
N ILE A 188 4.38 -4.65 7.47
CA ILE A 188 3.87 -5.24 6.23
C ILE A 188 2.96 -6.39 6.62
N GLY A 189 1.67 -6.26 6.37
CA GLY A 189 0.64 -7.21 6.81
C GLY A 189 -0.46 -6.53 7.58
N ASP A 190 -0.80 -7.06 8.75
CA ASP A 190 -1.71 -6.40 9.67
C ASP A 190 -1.01 -5.25 10.40
N GLY A 191 -1.77 -4.25 10.78
CA GLY A 191 -1.30 -3.10 11.56
C GLY A 191 -0.85 -3.47 12.98
N GLN A 192 -0.74 -2.48 13.84
CA GLN A 192 -0.10 -2.62 15.15
C GLN A 192 -1.10 -2.97 16.26
N ASP A 193 -1.80 -4.09 16.27
CA ASP A 193 -2.45 -4.55 17.50
C ASP A 193 -1.73 -5.73 18.15
N SER A 194 -1.62 -5.66 19.48
CA SER A 194 -1.09 -6.73 20.32
C SER A 194 -2.08 -7.90 20.49
N ASN A 195 -3.33 -7.77 20.05
CA ASN A 195 -4.39 -8.73 20.29
C ASN A 195 -4.83 -9.54 19.06
N HIS A 196 -4.49 -9.09 17.83
CA HIS A 196 -4.83 -9.77 16.58
C HIS A 196 -3.59 -10.28 15.86
N ASN A 197 -3.01 -11.36 16.36
CA ASN A 197 -1.87 -12.06 15.74
C ASN A 197 -2.30 -13.05 14.65
N SER A 198 -3.34 -12.77 13.88
CA SER A 198 -3.90 -13.74 12.93
C SER A 198 -3.93 -13.27 11.49
N SER A 199 -2.92 -12.52 11.04
CA SER A 199 -2.78 -12.30 9.59
C SER A 199 -2.85 -13.63 8.86
N LYS A 200 -3.89 -13.79 8.06
CA LYS A 200 -4.12 -14.95 7.19
C LYS A 200 -3.63 -14.69 5.77
N GLY A 201 -2.97 -13.55 5.57
CA GLY A 201 -2.46 -13.13 4.28
C GLY A 201 -1.35 -14.02 3.74
N HIS A 202 -1.19 -13.99 2.44
CA HIS A 202 -0.12 -14.68 1.73
C HIS A 202 0.98 -13.69 1.33
N TYR A 203 2.19 -13.91 1.83
CA TYR A 203 3.35 -13.06 1.56
C TYR A 203 4.33 -13.80 0.66
N ILE A 204 4.82 -13.12 -0.38
CA ILE A 204 5.84 -13.64 -1.28
C ILE A 204 6.93 -12.60 -1.39
N LEU A 205 8.12 -12.93 -0.91
CA LEU A 205 9.28 -12.08 -1.04
C LEU A 205 10.32 -12.75 -1.94
N GLY A 206 10.75 -12.04 -2.97
CA GLY A 206 11.84 -12.48 -3.84
C GLY A 206 13.20 -12.40 -3.15
N PRO A 207 14.20 -13.17 -3.61
CA PRO A 207 15.51 -13.24 -2.98
C PRO A 207 16.32 -11.94 -3.09
N ASP A 208 16.05 -11.10 -4.09
CA ASP A 208 16.81 -9.88 -4.37
C ASP A 208 16.11 -8.60 -3.88
N VAL A 209 15.03 -8.76 -3.09
CA VAL A 209 14.26 -7.66 -2.53
C VAL A 209 15.00 -7.03 -1.36
N THR A 210 14.97 -5.70 -1.28
CA THR A 210 15.46 -4.95 -0.11
C THR A 210 14.28 -4.33 0.62
N ILE A 211 14.10 -4.68 1.91
CA ILE A 211 13.11 -4.06 2.78
C ILE A 211 13.84 -3.34 3.91
N ASN A 212 13.59 -2.05 4.06
CA ASN A 212 14.17 -1.21 5.09
C ASN A 212 13.07 -0.59 5.97
N SER A 213 13.27 -0.61 7.27
CA SER A 213 12.52 0.27 8.15
C SER A 213 13.20 1.64 8.20
N LEU A 214 12.44 2.70 8.00
CA LEU A 214 12.96 4.08 8.06
C LEU A 214 13.37 4.52 9.47
N ASN A 215 13.01 3.73 10.48
CA ASN A 215 13.36 4.01 11.87
C ASN A 215 14.72 3.44 12.30
N GLY A 216 15.48 2.90 11.37
CA GLY A 216 16.90 2.58 11.53
C GLY A 216 17.25 1.44 12.50
N SER A 217 16.28 0.77 13.07
CA SER A 217 16.54 -0.34 13.97
C SER A 217 15.70 -1.54 13.62
N ASP A 218 16.32 -2.59 13.21
CA ASP A 218 15.81 -3.94 13.27
C ASP A 218 15.04 -4.46 12.05
N THR A 219 15.81 -4.76 10.99
CA THR A 219 15.40 -5.67 9.92
C THR A 219 14.85 -7.00 10.46
N GLU A 220 15.22 -7.41 11.66
CA GLU A 220 14.73 -8.64 12.29
C GLU A 220 13.33 -8.44 12.90
N ALA A 221 13.03 -7.26 13.46
CA ALA A 221 11.68 -6.96 13.91
C ALA A 221 10.70 -6.88 12.72
N LEU A 222 11.12 -6.25 11.60
CA LEU A 222 10.32 -6.24 10.38
C LEU A 222 10.06 -7.67 9.86
N LYS A 223 11.04 -8.55 9.92
CA LYS A 223 10.88 -9.97 9.58
C LYS A 223 9.94 -10.73 10.51
N GLN A 224 9.82 -10.34 11.77
CA GLN A 224 8.86 -10.92 12.71
C GLN A 224 7.41 -10.51 12.38
N TYR A 225 7.22 -9.32 11.84
CA TYR A 225 5.91 -8.76 11.48
C TYR A 225 5.51 -9.00 10.01
N VAL A 226 6.45 -9.42 9.18
CA VAL A 226 6.12 -10.10 7.94
C VAL A 226 5.87 -11.55 8.31
N ASN A 227 4.63 -12.00 8.27
CA ASN A 227 4.25 -13.39 8.53
C ASN A 227 4.84 -14.28 7.42
N MET A 228 6.17 -14.32 7.38
CA MET A 228 6.91 -15.16 6.45
C MET A 228 7.04 -16.55 7.05
N HIS A 229 6.49 -17.54 6.39
CA HIS A 229 6.98 -18.88 6.56
C HIS A 229 8.40 -18.92 5.98
N LEU A 230 9.40 -18.70 6.82
CA LEU A 230 10.80 -18.93 6.46
C LEU A 230 11.11 -20.40 6.75
N ASP A 231 11.93 -21.01 5.88
CA ASP A 231 12.55 -22.28 6.21
C ASP A 231 13.60 -22.10 7.32
N SER A 232 14.19 -23.20 7.78
CA SER A 232 15.23 -23.19 8.83
C SER A 232 16.49 -22.41 8.45
N GLU A 233 16.61 -22.01 7.18
CA GLU A 233 17.75 -21.25 6.64
C GLU A 233 17.42 -19.77 6.43
N GLY A 234 16.15 -19.38 6.70
CA GLY A 234 15.67 -18.01 6.56
C GLY A 234 15.23 -17.64 5.14
N ASN A 235 14.98 -18.63 4.26
CA ASN A 235 14.46 -18.38 2.93
C ASN A 235 12.92 -18.44 2.92
N PRO A 236 12.24 -17.60 2.15
CA PRO A 236 10.78 -17.66 2.01
C PRO A 236 10.34 -19.00 1.45
N THR A 237 9.56 -19.77 2.21
CA THR A 237 9.09 -21.11 1.80
C THR A 237 7.94 -21.06 0.79
N ASN A 238 7.24 -19.95 0.66
CA ASN A 238 6.07 -19.81 -0.20
C ASN A 238 6.38 -19.38 -1.64
N LEU A 239 7.67 -19.29 -2.02
CA LEU A 239 8.05 -19.05 -3.43
C LEU A 239 7.66 -20.18 -4.37
N THR A 240 7.36 -21.36 -3.84
CA THR A 240 7.01 -22.56 -4.64
C THR A 240 5.51 -22.73 -4.90
N GLU A 241 4.62 -22.06 -4.18
CA GLU A 241 3.18 -22.18 -4.39
C GLU A 241 2.63 -21.20 -5.44
N LEU A 242 3.38 -20.18 -5.77
CA LEU A 242 3.04 -19.32 -6.89
C LEU A 242 4.00 -19.63 -8.05
N ASP A 243 3.63 -20.61 -8.85
CA ASP A 243 4.13 -20.77 -10.22
C ASP A 243 3.60 -19.58 -11.06
N ILE A 244 3.95 -18.37 -10.61
CA ILE A 244 3.64 -17.15 -11.35
C ILE A 244 4.64 -17.10 -12.50
N ARG A 245 4.30 -17.78 -13.56
CA ARG A 245 5.01 -17.64 -14.82
C ARG A 245 4.73 -16.26 -15.38
N MET A 246 5.77 -15.44 -15.43
CA MET A 246 5.76 -14.26 -16.27
C MET A 246 5.83 -14.70 -17.73
N GLU A 247 4.69 -14.88 -18.38
CA GLU A 247 4.63 -15.01 -19.84
C GLU A 247 4.23 -13.65 -20.43
N ASN A 248 5.15 -13.04 -21.17
CA ASN A 248 4.95 -11.76 -21.88
C ASN A 248 4.55 -10.57 -20.98
N GLY A 249 5.10 -10.50 -19.77
CA GLY A 249 4.84 -9.38 -18.86
C GLY A 249 3.49 -9.42 -18.13
N VAL A 250 2.77 -10.53 -18.24
CA VAL A 250 1.50 -10.75 -17.53
C VAL A 250 1.67 -11.94 -16.58
N PHE A 251 1.30 -11.75 -15.31
CA PHE A 251 1.18 -12.84 -14.35
C PHE A 251 0.01 -13.74 -14.76
N LYS A 252 0.24 -15.04 -14.86
CA LYS A 252 -0.78 -16.06 -15.05
C LYS A 252 -0.82 -16.99 -13.84
#